data_8e3712fbadd8556deba63bafdde78298
#
_entry.id   8e3712fbadd8556deba63bafdde78298
#
_cell.length_a   1.000
_cell.length_b   1.000
_cell.length_c   1.000
_cell.angle_alpha   90.00
_cell.angle_beta   90.00
_cell.angle_gamma   90.00
#
_symmetry.space_group_name_H-M   'P 1'
#
loop_
_entity.id
_entity.type
_entity.pdbx_description
1 polymer ?
#
loop_
_entity_poly.entity_id
_entity_poly.type
_entity_poly.pdbx_seq_one_letter_code
_entity_poly.pdbx_strand_id
1 'polypeptide(L)'
;MPSFTTAAKDEILTNRAVRQHFPNQQSFGLMVFSREFSVSKMQMLTRERRAAQYYSQLVQSVKPMSGTVTLREEKLSTGQLAYRVTVDDMADRIDLYNHFAMLYPEGVTFELLGGDEGAGAFVGGVFLACGTLSDP
;
A
#
# COMPACT_ATOMS: atom_id res chain seq x y z
N MET A 1 22.74 13.07 -3.12
CA MET A 1 22.53 11.98 -2.17
C MET A 1 21.05 11.77 -1.90
N PRO A 2 20.55 10.53 -1.95
CA PRO A 2 19.18 10.30 -1.56
C PRO A 2 18.96 10.59 -0.08
N SER A 3 17.78 11.04 0.27
CA SER A 3 17.40 11.25 1.67
C SER A 3 17.27 9.90 2.39
N PHE A 4 17.29 9.94 3.73
CA PHE A 4 17.02 8.73 4.53
C PHE A 4 15.69 8.09 4.15
N THR A 5 14.67 8.91 3.93
CA THR A 5 13.34 8.43 3.53
C THR A 5 13.40 7.69 2.19
N THR A 6 14.10 8.23 1.22
CA THR A 6 14.26 7.58 -0.08
C THR A 6 15.00 6.26 0.03
N ALA A 7 16.07 6.20 0.83
CA ALA A 7 16.82 4.98 1.04
C ALA A 7 15.98 3.90 1.73
N ALA A 8 15.20 4.28 2.74
CA ALA A 8 14.32 3.37 3.45
C ALA A 8 13.21 2.82 2.53
N LYS A 9 12.60 3.68 1.72
CA LYS A 9 11.60 3.26 0.72
C LYS A 9 12.22 2.29 -0.29
N ASP A 10 13.43 2.57 -0.73
CA ASP A 10 14.14 1.73 -1.67
C ASP A 10 14.34 0.32 -1.12
N GLU A 11 14.77 0.22 0.12
CA GLU A 11 14.95 -1.06 0.79
C GLU A 11 13.65 -1.84 0.87
N ILE A 12 12.55 -1.18 1.27
CA ILE A 12 11.23 -1.83 1.36
C ILE A 12 10.79 -2.33 -0.02
N LEU A 13 10.93 -1.50 -1.05
CA LEU A 13 10.47 -1.83 -2.40
C LEU A 13 11.27 -2.97 -3.03
N THR A 14 12.51 -3.18 -2.62
CA THR A 14 13.38 -4.21 -3.18
C THR A 14 13.42 -5.50 -2.37
N ASN A 15 12.87 -5.51 -1.15
CA ASN A 15 12.92 -6.69 -0.28
C ASN A 15 11.83 -7.70 -0.66
N ARG A 16 12.17 -8.58 -1.59
CA ARG A 16 11.23 -9.61 -2.09
C ARG A 16 10.89 -10.66 -1.04
N ALA A 17 11.80 -10.96 -0.14
CA ALA A 17 11.58 -11.99 0.89
C ALA A 17 10.41 -11.58 1.80
N VAL A 18 10.38 -10.32 2.24
CA VAL A 18 9.28 -9.81 3.06
C VAL A 18 7.95 -9.90 2.31
N ARG A 19 7.93 -9.50 1.02
CA ARG A 19 6.72 -9.58 0.21
C ARG A 19 6.20 -11.00 0.05
N GLN A 20 7.10 -11.97 -0.09
CA GLN A 20 6.72 -13.36 -0.28
C GLN A 20 6.20 -14.00 1.00
N HIS A 21 6.81 -13.67 2.14
CA HIS A 21 6.47 -14.29 3.43
C HIS A 21 5.33 -13.56 4.16
N PHE A 22 5.21 -12.24 3.96
CA PHE A 22 4.24 -11.43 4.70
C PHE A 22 3.44 -10.50 3.77
N PRO A 23 2.83 -11.05 2.69
CA PRO A 23 2.11 -10.22 1.73
C PRO A 23 0.90 -9.51 2.34
N ASN A 24 0.16 -10.18 3.24
CA ASN A 24 -1.02 -9.59 3.86
C ASN A 24 -0.65 -8.47 4.82
N GLN A 25 0.39 -8.65 5.62
CA GLN A 25 0.84 -7.65 6.58
C GLN A 25 1.30 -6.37 5.87
N GLN A 26 2.14 -6.52 4.85
CA GLN A 26 2.65 -5.38 4.11
C GLN A 26 1.55 -4.69 3.31
N SER A 27 0.70 -5.44 2.63
CA SER A 27 -0.40 -4.87 1.85
C SER A 27 -1.43 -4.20 2.75
N PHE A 28 -1.71 -4.77 3.93
CA PHE A 28 -2.59 -4.15 4.90
C PHE A 28 -2.05 -2.78 5.33
N GLY A 29 -0.77 -2.72 5.72
CA GLY A 29 -0.15 -1.45 6.10
C GLY A 29 -0.17 -0.42 4.98
N LEU A 30 0.17 -0.85 3.77
CA LEU A 30 0.19 0.05 2.62
C LEU A 30 -1.20 0.54 2.24
N MET A 31 -2.17 -0.35 2.16
CA MET A 31 -3.51 0.00 1.67
C MET A 31 -4.32 0.78 2.69
N VAL A 32 -4.37 0.29 3.93
CA VAL A 32 -5.24 0.88 4.98
C VAL A 32 -4.77 2.28 5.35
N PHE A 33 -3.46 2.50 5.35
CA PHE A 33 -2.88 3.79 5.72
C PHE A 33 -2.58 4.68 4.52
N SER A 34 -2.96 4.26 3.33
CA SER A 34 -2.95 5.13 2.16
C SER A 34 -4.05 6.18 2.26
N ARG A 35 -4.03 7.15 1.33
CA ARG A 35 -4.89 8.33 1.40
C ARG A 35 -6.35 8.00 1.65
N GLU A 36 -6.88 6.97 0.99
CA GLU A 36 -8.25 6.55 1.18
C GLU A 36 -8.37 5.04 1.13
N PHE A 37 -9.05 4.47 2.12
CA PHE A 37 -9.34 3.06 2.18
C PHE A 37 -10.75 2.87 2.72
N SER A 38 -11.70 2.72 1.81
CA SER A 38 -13.10 2.44 2.15
C SER A 38 -13.77 1.72 0.98
N VAL A 39 -14.95 1.18 1.23
CA VAL A 39 -15.72 0.51 0.18
C VAL A 39 -16.07 1.48 -0.96
N SER A 40 -16.28 2.75 -0.65
CA SER A 40 -16.59 3.75 -1.66
C SER A 40 -15.38 4.25 -2.42
N LYS A 41 -14.19 4.14 -1.83
CA LYS A 41 -12.96 4.66 -2.45
C LYS A 41 -11.72 4.01 -1.86
N MET A 42 -10.88 3.48 -2.74
CA MET A 42 -9.57 2.93 -2.37
C MET A 42 -8.54 3.48 -3.33
N GLN A 43 -7.59 4.27 -2.82
CA GLN A 43 -6.59 4.87 -3.67
C GLN A 43 -5.34 5.27 -2.88
N MET A 44 -4.25 5.37 -3.62
CA MET A 44 -2.98 5.90 -3.15
C MET A 44 -2.58 7.07 -4.06
N LEU A 45 -2.06 8.13 -3.47
CA LEU A 45 -1.44 9.23 -4.21
C LEU A 45 -0.02 9.38 -3.71
N THR A 46 0.95 9.30 -4.61
CA THR A 46 2.36 9.34 -4.27
C THR A 46 3.16 10.08 -5.33
N ARG A 47 4.25 10.73 -4.95
CA ARG A 47 5.20 11.32 -5.89
C ARG A 47 6.20 10.29 -6.42
N GLU A 48 6.20 9.08 -5.90
CA GLU A 48 7.15 8.05 -6.27
C GLU A 48 6.49 6.97 -7.11
N ARG A 49 6.91 6.87 -8.38
CA ARG A 49 6.32 5.94 -9.34
C ARG A 49 6.41 4.49 -8.88
N ARG A 50 7.55 4.11 -8.28
CA ARG A 50 7.74 2.73 -7.82
C ARG A 50 6.78 2.36 -6.70
N ALA A 51 6.48 3.31 -5.81
CA ALA A 51 5.51 3.07 -4.74
C ALA A 51 4.11 2.86 -5.31
N ALA A 52 3.73 3.63 -6.34
CA ALA A 52 2.45 3.45 -7.03
C ALA A 52 2.36 2.09 -7.71
N GLN A 53 3.42 1.69 -8.42
CA GLN A 53 3.48 0.39 -9.08
C GLN A 53 3.39 -0.75 -8.06
N TYR A 54 4.06 -0.59 -6.93
CA TYR A 54 4.04 -1.57 -5.86
C TYR A 54 2.64 -1.73 -5.25
N TYR A 55 1.96 -0.61 -5.00
CA TYR A 55 0.58 -0.63 -4.52
C TYR A 55 -0.32 -1.41 -5.48
N SER A 56 -0.22 -1.13 -6.78
CA SER A 56 -0.98 -1.82 -7.80
C SER A 56 -0.71 -3.33 -7.80
N GLN A 57 0.55 -3.72 -7.69
CA GLN A 57 0.94 -5.13 -7.63
C GLN A 57 0.43 -5.83 -6.38
N LEU A 58 0.55 -5.18 -5.22
CA LEU A 58 0.10 -5.75 -3.95
C LEU A 58 -1.42 -5.94 -3.93
N VAL A 59 -2.17 -4.95 -4.40
CA VAL A 59 -3.63 -5.05 -4.47
C VAL A 59 -4.04 -6.26 -5.29
N GLN A 60 -3.43 -6.43 -6.44
CA GLN A 60 -3.75 -7.54 -7.34
C GLN A 60 -3.27 -8.89 -6.81
N SER A 61 -2.27 -8.90 -5.94
CA SER A 61 -1.76 -10.13 -5.34
C SER A 61 -2.60 -10.63 -4.17
N VAL A 62 -3.34 -9.74 -3.51
CA VAL A 62 -4.16 -10.09 -2.35
C VAL A 62 -5.36 -10.93 -2.78
N LYS A 63 -6.04 -10.51 -3.84
CA LYS A 63 -7.19 -11.22 -4.41
C LYS A 63 -7.26 -11.02 -5.90
N PRO A 64 -7.82 -11.99 -6.66
CA PRO A 64 -8.12 -11.76 -8.08
C PRO A 64 -9.08 -10.60 -8.23
N MET A 65 -8.81 -9.71 -9.16
CA MET A 65 -9.63 -8.53 -9.42
C MET A 65 -10.67 -8.82 -10.49
N SER A 66 -11.92 -8.39 -10.26
CA SER A 66 -12.98 -8.45 -11.26
C SER A 66 -12.89 -7.29 -12.25
N GLY A 67 -12.48 -6.14 -11.75
CA GLY A 67 -12.31 -4.93 -12.55
C GLY A 67 -10.85 -4.55 -12.68
N THR A 68 -10.61 -3.27 -12.90
CA THR A 68 -9.27 -2.75 -13.14
C THR A 68 -8.70 -2.02 -11.93
N VAL A 69 -7.39 -2.02 -11.84
CA VAL A 69 -6.62 -1.16 -10.95
C VAL A 69 -5.90 -0.17 -11.85
N THR A 70 -6.26 1.10 -11.76
CA THR A 70 -5.76 2.13 -12.66
C THR A 70 -4.64 2.92 -12.01
N LEU A 71 -3.53 3.07 -12.72
CA LEU A 71 -2.43 3.94 -12.33
C LEU A 71 -2.39 5.11 -13.29
N ARG A 72 -2.51 6.33 -12.78
CA ARG A 72 -2.49 7.55 -13.58
C ARG A 72 -1.42 8.51 -13.07
N GLU A 73 -0.78 9.18 -14.02
CA GLU A 73 0.12 10.28 -13.73
C GLU A 73 -0.68 11.58 -13.73
N GLU A 74 -0.48 12.40 -12.71
CA GLU A 74 -1.14 13.69 -12.64
C GLU A 74 -0.18 14.75 -12.11
N LYS A 75 -0.46 16.00 -12.47
CA LYS A 75 0.35 17.13 -12.07
C LYS A 75 -0.27 17.81 -10.86
N LEU A 76 0.51 17.97 -9.81
CA LEU A 76 0.07 18.67 -8.59
C LEU A 76 0.03 20.18 -8.83
N SER A 77 -0.65 20.90 -7.93
CA SER A 77 -0.72 22.36 -7.98
C SER A 77 0.66 23.02 -7.91
N THR A 78 1.63 22.33 -7.31
CA THR A 78 3.02 22.78 -7.23
C THR A 78 3.80 22.61 -8.53
N GLY A 79 3.22 21.95 -9.54
CA GLY A 79 3.89 21.60 -10.78
C GLY A 79 4.62 20.27 -10.75
N GLN A 80 4.72 19.61 -9.61
CA GLN A 80 5.36 18.31 -9.48
C GLN A 80 4.45 17.21 -10.00
N LEU A 81 5.06 16.14 -10.50
CA LEU A 81 4.31 14.96 -10.92
C LEU A 81 3.96 14.07 -9.73
N ALA A 82 2.77 13.50 -9.78
CA ALA A 82 2.32 12.51 -8.82
C ALA A 82 1.65 11.35 -9.55
N TYR A 83 1.47 10.25 -8.85
CA TYR A 83 0.90 9.03 -9.41
C TYR A 83 -0.25 8.60 -8.52
N ARG A 84 -1.40 8.39 -9.13
CA ARG A 84 -2.60 7.97 -8.42
C ARG A 84 -2.95 6.55 -8.85
N VAL A 85 -3.11 5.67 -7.87
CA VAL A 85 -3.57 4.30 -8.10
C VAL A 85 -4.94 4.14 -7.46
N THR A 86 -5.90 3.66 -8.25
CA THR A 86 -7.27 3.47 -7.78
C THR A 86 -7.75 2.05 -8.05
N VAL A 87 -8.49 1.49 -7.10
CA VAL A 87 -9.24 0.25 -7.28
C VAL A 87 -10.61 0.66 -7.81
N ASP A 88 -10.85 0.44 -9.10
CA ASP A 88 -11.99 1.06 -9.80
C ASP A 88 -13.33 0.37 -9.54
N ASP A 89 -13.33 -0.94 -9.36
CA ASP A 89 -14.56 -1.74 -9.25
C ASP A 89 -15.01 -1.82 -7.79
N MET A 90 -16.28 -1.53 -7.55
CA MET A 90 -16.83 -1.57 -6.19
C MET A 90 -16.79 -2.98 -5.59
N ALA A 91 -17.05 -4.01 -6.40
CA ALA A 91 -16.98 -5.39 -5.91
C ALA A 91 -15.57 -5.74 -5.42
N ASP A 92 -14.55 -5.26 -6.12
CA ASP A 92 -13.15 -5.46 -5.70
C ASP A 92 -12.87 -4.72 -4.40
N ARG A 93 -13.38 -3.50 -4.24
CA ARG A 93 -13.19 -2.73 -3.01
C ARG A 93 -13.86 -3.43 -1.81
N ILE A 94 -15.06 -3.97 -2.02
CA ILE A 94 -15.77 -4.71 -0.97
C ILE A 94 -14.96 -5.95 -0.59
N ASP A 95 -14.47 -6.69 -1.56
CA ASP A 95 -13.70 -7.91 -1.31
C ASP A 95 -12.40 -7.60 -0.54
N LEU A 96 -11.69 -6.57 -0.93
CA LEU A 96 -10.45 -6.16 -0.24
C LEU A 96 -10.72 -5.69 1.18
N TYR A 97 -11.75 -4.88 1.35
CA TYR A 97 -12.13 -4.39 2.67
C TYR A 97 -12.48 -5.55 3.60
N ASN A 98 -13.30 -6.49 3.13
CA ASN A 98 -13.70 -7.65 3.90
C ASN A 98 -12.53 -8.60 4.17
N HIS A 99 -11.61 -8.73 3.24
CA HIS A 99 -10.42 -9.56 3.41
C HIS A 99 -9.62 -9.11 4.64
N PHE A 100 -9.34 -7.82 4.75
CA PHE A 100 -8.59 -7.30 5.89
C PHE A 100 -9.42 -7.27 7.18
N ALA A 101 -10.72 -7.02 7.08
CA ALA A 101 -11.60 -7.07 8.24
C ALA A 101 -11.67 -8.49 8.85
N MET A 102 -11.62 -9.51 8.01
CA MET A 102 -11.59 -10.90 8.48
C MET A 102 -10.25 -11.28 9.11
N LEU A 103 -9.15 -10.75 8.59
CA LEU A 103 -7.81 -11.01 9.14
C LEU A 103 -7.59 -10.30 10.47
N TYR A 104 -8.15 -9.10 10.63
CA TYR A 104 -7.91 -8.25 11.81
C TYR A 104 -9.22 -7.73 12.38
N PRO A 105 -10.13 -8.63 12.86
CA PRO A 105 -11.49 -8.24 13.23
C PRO A 105 -11.54 -7.28 14.43
N GLU A 106 -10.57 -7.35 15.33
CA GLU A 106 -10.52 -6.51 16.53
C GLU A 106 -9.34 -5.52 16.48
N GLY A 107 -8.83 -5.29 15.27
CA GLY A 107 -7.68 -4.42 15.08
C GLY A 107 -6.38 -5.21 14.97
N VAL A 108 -5.29 -4.48 14.81
CA VAL A 108 -3.97 -5.06 14.57
C VAL A 108 -3.28 -5.36 15.90
N THR A 109 -2.87 -6.62 16.10
CA THR A 109 -2.06 -7.03 17.23
C THR A 109 -0.74 -7.60 16.72
N PHE A 110 0.28 -7.58 17.57
CA PHE A 110 1.60 -8.12 17.25
C PHE A 110 1.52 -9.58 16.81
N GLU A 111 0.72 -10.37 17.50
CA GLU A 111 0.56 -11.81 17.21
C GLU A 111 -0.12 -12.03 15.86
N LEU A 112 -1.16 -11.25 15.55
CA LEU A 112 -1.85 -11.35 14.26
C LEU A 112 -0.96 -10.93 13.10
N LEU A 113 0.03 -10.07 13.34
CA LEU A 113 0.99 -9.67 12.33
C LEU A 113 2.09 -10.71 12.10
N GLY A 114 2.18 -11.74 12.95
CA GLY A 114 3.19 -12.78 12.79
C GLY A 114 4.50 -12.50 13.50
N GLY A 115 4.46 -11.76 14.60
CA GLY A 115 5.64 -11.46 15.41
C GLY A 115 6.51 -10.36 14.80
N ASP A 116 7.80 -10.36 15.10
CA ASP A 116 8.73 -9.29 14.71
C ASP A 116 8.80 -9.06 13.19
N GLU A 117 8.91 -10.14 12.43
CA GLU A 117 9.08 -10.03 10.98
C GLU A 117 7.78 -9.54 10.30
N GLY A 118 6.64 -10.08 10.74
CA GLY A 118 5.34 -9.65 10.21
C GLY A 118 5.01 -8.22 10.59
N ALA A 119 5.33 -7.82 11.83
CA ALA A 119 5.17 -6.45 12.28
C ALA A 119 6.07 -5.50 11.47
N GLY A 120 7.30 -5.93 11.17
CA GLY A 120 8.20 -5.17 10.32
C GLY A 120 7.64 -4.97 8.92
N ALA A 121 7.03 -6.01 8.33
CA ALA A 121 6.39 -5.90 7.02
C ALA A 121 5.22 -4.92 7.05
N PHE A 122 4.39 -4.97 8.10
CA PHE A 122 3.28 -4.04 8.30
C PHE A 122 3.78 -2.60 8.40
N VAL A 123 4.79 -2.35 9.24
CA VAL A 123 5.37 -1.02 9.41
C VAL A 123 5.97 -0.53 8.10
N GLY A 124 6.61 -1.41 7.32
CA GLY A 124 7.13 -1.07 6.00
C GLY A 124 6.02 -0.59 5.06
N GLY A 125 4.89 -1.29 5.05
CA GLY A 125 3.73 -0.88 4.27
C GLY A 125 3.18 0.48 4.70
N VAL A 126 3.03 0.69 6.00
CA VAL A 126 2.59 1.98 6.55
C VAL A 126 3.56 3.10 6.16
N PHE A 127 4.85 2.84 6.25
CA PHE A 127 5.87 3.80 5.88
C PHE A 127 5.75 4.21 4.40
N LEU A 128 5.54 3.24 3.51
CA LEU A 128 5.33 3.55 2.09
C LEU A 128 4.08 4.41 1.88
N ALA A 129 3.00 4.10 2.59
CA ALA A 129 1.76 4.84 2.47
C ALA A 129 1.87 6.26 3.00
N CYS A 130 2.39 6.43 4.21
CA CYS A 130 2.42 7.71 4.90
C CYS A 130 3.62 8.57 4.54
N GLY A 131 4.73 7.95 4.15
CA GLY A 131 5.96 8.66 3.81
C GLY A 131 6.00 9.22 2.39
N THR A 132 5.06 8.84 1.53
CA THR A 132 5.16 9.13 0.09
C THR A 132 4.92 10.59 -0.27
N LEU A 133 4.05 11.30 0.46
CA LEU A 133 3.75 12.70 0.18
C LEU A 133 4.36 13.65 1.20
N SER A 134 4.80 13.15 2.35
CA SER A 134 5.37 13.98 3.40
C SER A 134 6.88 14.16 3.28
N ASP A 135 7.49 13.55 2.29
CA ASP A 135 8.93 13.68 2.05
C ASP A 135 9.22 15.09 1.53
N PRO A 136 10.05 15.86 2.23
CA PRO A 136 10.36 17.23 1.82
C PRO A 136 11.15 17.32 0.52
#